data_2cbe282cc63e473e65958ac8e67da407
#
_entry.id   2cbe282cc63e473e65958ac8e67da407
#
_cell.length_a   1.000
_cell.length_b   1.000
_cell.length_c   1.000
_cell.angle_alpha   90.00
_cell.angle_beta   90.00
_cell.angle_gamma   90.00
#
_symmetry.space_group_name_H-M   'P 1'
#
loop_
_entity.id
_entity.type
_entity.pdbx_description
1 polymer ?
#
loop_
_entity_poly.entity_id
_entity_poly.type
_entity_poly.pdbx_seq_one_letter_code
_entity_poly.pdbx_strand_id
1 'polypeptide(L)'
;MEGIRIIMNSECRSWAAGDPIMEKYHDEEWCKINHDDRFEFEMLCLEGASVGLSWKTILHKRAAYCMAFHYFDIDKCAAMKDEELNGLMEDTGLIRNRSKIYSVRTNAQAVQRIQQEYGSFDKYLWSFTDGKQIDGRWKSLSEVPTVSDVSKALSKDMKKRGMKFVGPVITYSFLQSIGIVNDHLVDCEFR
;
A
#
# COMPACT_ATOMS: atom_id res chain seq x y z
N MET A 1 -9.31 -20.70 34.10
CA MET A 1 -8.79 -21.55 33.00
C MET A 1 -8.81 -20.69 31.76
N GLU A 2 -7.70 -20.02 31.49
CA GLU A 2 -7.53 -19.28 30.25
C GLU A 2 -7.30 -20.30 29.12
N GLY A 3 -8.28 -20.38 28.21
CA GLY A 3 -8.17 -21.23 27.04
C GLY A 3 -7.01 -20.75 26.18
N ILE A 4 -6.02 -21.59 25.99
CA ILE A 4 -4.97 -21.43 24.98
C ILE A 4 -5.72 -21.34 23.64
N ARG A 5 -5.86 -20.11 23.10
CA ARG A 5 -6.30 -19.89 21.73
C ARG A 5 -5.21 -20.48 20.83
N ILE A 6 -5.41 -21.70 20.36
CA ILE A 6 -4.60 -22.26 19.28
C ILE A 6 -4.92 -21.36 18.08
N ILE A 7 -4.01 -20.42 17.79
CA ILE A 7 -4.04 -19.68 16.53
C ILE A 7 -3.80 -20.74 15.46
N MET A 8 -4.88 -21.25 14.89
CA MET A 8 -4.77 -22.12 13.74
C MET A 8 -4.12 -21.28 12.65
N ASN A 9 -2.97 -21.71 12.19
CA ASN A 9 -2.21 -21.10 11.09
C ASN A 9 -3.09 -21.25 9.85
N SER A 10 -4.02 -20.30 9.64
CA SER A 10 -4.94 -20.36 8.51
C SER A 10 -4.13 -20.19 7.22
N GLU A 11 -4.55 -20.82 6.14
CA GLU A 11 -3.92 -20.63 4.82
C GLU A 11 -3.79 -19.13 4.51
N CYS A 12 -4.79 -18.34 4.88
CA CYS A 12 -4.83 -16.89 4.70
C CYS A 12 -3.61 -16.17 5.27
N ARG A 13 -3.11 -16.61 6.43
CA ARG A 13 -1.97 -16.00 7.14
C ARG A 13 -0.62 -16.61 6.75
N SER A 14 -0.61 -17.64 5.91
CA SER A 14 0.60 -18.43 5.63
C SER A 14 1.76 -17.61 5.04
N TRP A 15 1.47 -16.59 4.23
CA TRP A 15 2.48 -15.71 3.64
C TRP A 15 3.14 -14.75 4.66
N ALA A 16 2.51 -14.55 5.81
CA ALA A 16 3.01 -13.72 6.91
C ALA A 16 3.66 -14.56 8.03
N ALA A 17 3.43 -15.87 8.04
CA ALA A 17 3.79 -16.75 9.15
C ALA A 17 5.30 -16.75 9.49
N GLY A 18 5.59 -16.70 10.81
CA GLY A 18 6.96 -16.69 11.33
C GLY A 18 7.67 -15.35 11.27
N ASP A 19 6.97 -14.27 10.93
CA ASP A 19 7.48 -12.91 10.97
C ASP A 19 6.49 -12.00 11.71
N PRO A 20 6.80 -11.57 12.95
CA PRO A 20 5.85 -10.80 13.76
C PRO A 20 5.37 -9.49 13.11
N ILE A 21 6.19 -8.85 12.28
CA ILE A 21 5.83 -7.62 11.58
C ILE A 21 4.82 -7.93 10.46
N MET A 22 5.08 -8.98 9.70
CA MET A 22 4.18 -9.44 8.65
C MET A 22 2.86 -9.95 9.21
N GLU A 23 2.91 -10.71 10.31
CA GLU A 23 1.73 -11.22 11.00
C GLU A 23 0.86 -10.07 11.52
N LYS A 24 1.47 -9.09 12.18
CA LYS A 24 0.75 -7.89 12.63
C LYS A 24 0.11 -7.13 11.47
N TYR A 25 0.83 -6.96 10.37
CA TYR A 25 0.29 -6.31 9.18
C TYR A 25 -0.93 -7.05 8.61
N HIS A 26 -0.84 -8.39 8.49
CA HIS A 26 -1.97 -9.21 8.04
C HIS A 26 -3.18 -9.06 8.96
N ASP A 27 -2.97 -9.11 10.28
CA ASP A 27 -4.05 -9.20 11.27
C ASP A 27 -4.73 -7.84 11.49
N GLU A 28 -3.98 -6.73 11.42
CA GLU A 28 -4.43 -5.41 11.86
C GLU A 28 -4.59 -4.38 10.74
N GLU A 29 -3.90 -4.54 9.59
CA GLU A 29 -3.87 -3.52 8.54
C GLU A 29 -4.37 -4.02 7.18
N TRP A 30 -3.90 -5.17 6.73
CA TRP A 30 -4.21 -5.70 5.40
C TRP A 30 -5.72 -5.91 5.23
N CYS A 31 -6.29 -5.39 4.12
CA CYS A 31 -7.71 -5.41 3.80
C CYS A 31 -8.63 -4.66 4.79
N LYS A 32 -8.07 -3.90 5.74
CA LYS A 32 -8.86 -3.05 6.64
C LYS A 32 -9.12 -1.70 5.98
N ILE A 33 -10.39 -1.28 5.98
CA ILE A 33 -10.79 0.00 5.41
C ILE A 33 -10.10 1.14 6.17
N ASN A 34 -9.43 2.01 5.44
CA ASN A 34 -8.81 3.22 5.95
C ASN A 34 -9.14 4.39 5.01
N HIS A 35 -9.58 5.52 5.56
CA HIS A 35 -10.00 6.72 4.84
C HIS A 35 -9.08 7.91 5.13
N ASP A 36 -7.82 7.67 5.46
CA ASP A 36 -6.83 8.71 5.73
C ASP A 36 -5.92 8.90 4.52
N ASP A 37 -6.00 10.05 3.85
CA ASP A 37 -5.21 10.40 2.67
C ASP A 37 -3.70 10.17 2.87
N ARG A 38 -3.18 10.46 4.07
CA ARG A 38 -1.77 10.27 4.41
C ARG A 38 -1.41 8.78 4.48
N PHE A 39 -2.25 7.96 5.13
CA PHE A 39 -2.04 6.52 5.19
C PHE A 39 -2.12 5.88 3.80
N GLU A 40 -3.10 6.28 3.00
CA GLU A 40 -3.24 5.81 1.62
C GLU A 40 -2.04 6.19 0.77
N PHE A 41 -1.52 7.41 0.94
CA PHE A 41 -0.30 7.84 0.26
C PHE A 41 0.94 7.08 0.74
N GLU A 42 1.06 6.80 2.04
CA GLU A 42 2.10 5.93 2.60
C GLU A 42 2.09 4.56 1.92
N MET A 43 0.93 3.89 1.89
CA MET A 43 0.79 2.57 1.28
C MET A 43 1.11 2.59 -0.21
N LEU A 44 0.65 3.60 -0.95
CA LEU A 44 1.00 3.79 -2.36
C LEU A 44 2.52 3.85 -2.58
N CYS A 45 3.23 4.60 -1.74
CA CYS A 45 4.68 4.74 -1.84
C CYS A 45 5.42 3.46 -1.46
N LEU A 46 5.00 2.77 -0.41
CA LEU A 46 5.59 1.52 0.04
C LEU A 46 5.37 0.39 -0.98
N GLU A 47 4.16 0.27 -1.53
CA GLU A 47 3.87 -0.68 -2.60
C GLU A 47 4.67 -0.36 -3.87
N GLY A 48 4.81 0.91 -4.23
CA GLY A 48 5.70 1.32 -5.32
C GLY A 48 7.16 0.96 -5.06
N ALA A 49 7.63 1.06 -3.81
CA ALA A 49 8.98 0.67 -3.41
C ALA A 49 9.17 -0.86 -3.47
N SER A 50 8.11 -1.66 -3.34
CA SER A 50 8.17 -3.13 -3.39
C SER A 50 8.44 -3.69 -4.80
N VAL A 51 8.30 -2.91 -5.85
CA VAL A 51 8.51 -3.38 -7.23
C VAL A 51 9.86 -4.09 -7.38
N GLY A 52 9.81 -5.39 -7.74
CA GLY A 52 10.99 -6.25 -7.87
C GLY A 52 11.59 -6.74 -6.54
N LEU A 53 10.88 -6.56 -5.43
CA LEU A 53 11.27 -6.98 -4.09
C LEU A 53 10.10 -7.67 -3.39
N SER A 54 10.34 -8.29 -2.22
CA SER A 54 9.26 -8.82 -1.40
C SER A 54 8.61 -7.71 -0.55
N TRP A 55 7.32 -7.84 -0.30
CA TRP A 55 6.61 -6.96 0.64
C TRP A 55 7.25 -6.97 2.04
N LYS A 56 7.65 -8.14 2.52
CA LYS A 56 8.42 -8.30 3.76
C LYS A 56 9.61 -7.34 3.83
N THR A 57 10.41 -7.25 2.76
CA THR A 57 11.57 -6.36 2.71
C THR A 57 11.18 -4.90 2.94
N ILE A 58 10.07 -4.45 2.36
CA ILE A 58 9.60 -3.08 2.48
C ILE A 58 8.98 -2.83 3.85
N LEU A 59 8.17 -3.75 4.34
CA LEU A 59 7.50 -3.61 5.63
C LEU A 59 8.51 -3.51 6.79
N HIS A 60 9.62 -4.27 6.72
CA HIS A 60 10.73 -4.15 7.69
C HIS A 60 11.47 -2.82 7.61
N LYS A 61 11.37 -2.09 6.49
CA LYS A 61 11.99 -0.78 6.29
C LYS A 61 10.99 0.37 6.49
N ARG A 62 9.71 0.08 6.77
CA ARG A 62 8.62 1.07 6.86
C ARG A 62 8.96 2.23 7.80
N ALA A 63 9.52 1.94 8.98
CA ALA A 63 9.89 2.99 9.94
C ALA A 63 10.95 3.96 9.37
N ALA A 64 11.95 3.44 8.64
CA ALA A 64 12.96 4.27 7.98
C ALA A 64 12.32 5.10 6.85
N TYR A 65 11.42 4.52 6.07
CA TYR A 65 10.66 5.27 5.06
C TYR A 65 9.82 6.38 5.68
N CYS A 66 9.11 6.11 6.78
CA CYS A 66 8.35 7.14 7.50
C CYS A 66 9.23 8.32 7.91
N MET A 67 10.39 8.06 8.49
CA MET A 67 11.33 9.12 8.89
C MET A 67 11.88 9.89 7.69
N ALA A 68 12.31 9.18 6.65
CA ALA A 68 12.92 9.76 5.46
C ALA A 68 11.95 10.64 4.65
N PHE A 69 10.68 10.31 4.65
CA PHE A 69 9.65 10.98 3.86
C PHE A 69 8.62 11.74 4.74
N HIS A 70 9.08 12.36 5.84
CA HIS A 70 8.27 13.22 6.70
C HIS A 70 6.97 12.57 7.17
N TYR A 71 7.00 11.28 7.50
CA TYR A 71 5.83 10.46 7.86
C TYR A 71 4.74 10.46 6.79
N PHE A 72 5.15 10.58 5.53
CA PHE A 72 4.29 10.65 4.36
C PHE A 72 3.28 11.81 4.39
N ASP A 73 3.63 12.90 5.06
CA ASP A 73 2.93 14.17 4.91
C ASP A 73 3.02 14.60 3.44
N ILE A 74 1.86 14.66 2.79
CA ILE A 74 1.76 14.84 1.33
C ILE A 74 2.39 16.16 0.91
N ASP A 75 2.14 17.24 1.65
CA ASP A 75 2.65 18.57 1.31
C ASP A 75 4.16 18.64 1.47
N LYS A 76 4.71 18.06 2.54
CA LYS A 76 6.15 18.00 2.77
C LYS A 76 6.83 17.14 1.71
N CYS A 77 6.27 15.96 1.40
CA CYS A 77 6.80 15.10 0.35
C CYS A 77 6.78 15.78 -1.03
N ALA A 78 5.72 16.51 -1.35
CA ALA A 78 5.60 17.24 -2.61
C ALA A 78 6.63 18.38 -2.73
N ALA A 79 7.02 18.99 -1.61
CA ALA A 79 7.97 20.09 -1.52
C ALA A 79 9.44 19.67 -1.39
N MET A 80 9.77 18.38 -1.23
CA MET A 80 11.14 17.87 -1.09
C MET A 80 12.03 18.34 -2.24
N LYS A 81 13.23 18.78 -1.91
CA LYS A 81 14.21 19.26 -2.88
C LYS A 81 15.12 18.13 -3.38
N ASP A 82 15.78 18.37 -4.51
CA ASP A 82 16.70 17.38 -5.09
C ASP A 82 17.87 17.04 -4.16
N GLU A 83 18.38 18.02 -3.40
CA GLU A 83 19.45 17.82 -2.42
C GLU A 83 19.03 16.83 -1.34
N GLU A 84 17.82 16.98 -0.82
CA GLU A 84 17.23 16.08 0.19
C GLU A 84 17.04 14.67 -0.38
N LEU A 85 16.40 14.54 -1.54
CA LEU A 85 16.18 13.24 -2.20
C LEU A 85 17.51 12.55 -2.57
N ASN A 86 18.54 13.32 -2.97
CA ASN A 86 19.86 12.77 -3.24
C ASN A 86 20.54 12.25 -1.96
N GLY A 87 20.37 12.94 -0.83
CA GLY A 87 20.86 12.47 0.46
C GLY A 87 20.28 11.11 0.87
N LEU A 88 19.00 10.84 0.54
CA LEU A 88 18.36 9.56 0.83
C LEU A 88 18.99 8.38 0.07
N MET A 89 19.76 8.60 -0.98
CA MET A 89 20.49 7.54 -1.69
C MET A 89 21.58 6.88 -0.84
N GLU A 90 22.03 7.54 0.22
CA GLU A 90 23.04 7.02 1.16
C GLU A 90 22.37 6.28 2.34
N ASP A 91 21.06 6.43 2.54
CA ASP A 91 20.34 5.78 3.64
C ASP A 91 20.15 4.28 3.38
N THR A 92 20.83 3.44 4.17
CA THR A 92 20.72 1.99 4.11
C THR A 92 19.37 1.46 4.64
N GLY A 93 18.62 2.28 5.35
CA GLY A 93 17.25 2.00 5.76
C GLY A 93 16.26 1.96 4.59
N LEU A 94 16.62 2.56 3.46
CA LEU A 94 15.78 2.62 2.27
C LEU A 94 16.25 1.64 1.17
N ILE A 95 15.40 1.46 0.17
CA ILE A 95 15.80 0.87 -1.11
C ILE A 95 16.48 1.97 -1.93
N ARG A 96 17.82 1.90 -2.03
CA ARG A 96 18.64 2.89 -2.71
C ARG A 96 18.48 2.82 -4.23
N ASN A 97 17.30 3.18 -4.70
CA ASN A 97 16.95 3.31 -6.11
C ASN A 97 16.45 4.73 -6.38
N ARG A 98 17.21 5.49 -7.17
CA ARG A 98 16.91 6.89 -7.46
C ARG A 98 15.47 7.08 -7.96
N SER A 99 15.03 6.25 -8.91
CA SER A 99 13.69 6.38 -9.47
C SER A 99 12.59 6.16 -8.43
N LYS A 100 12.77 5.20 -7.50
CA LYS A 100 11.82 4.95 -6.40
C LYS A 100 11.79 6.10 -5.40
N ILE A 101 12.96 6.62 -5.00
CA ILE A 101 13.07 7.76 -4.06
C ILE A 101 12.39 9.00 -4.66
N TYR A 102 12.72 9.35 -5.90
CA TYR A 102 12.14 10.52 -6.56
C TYR A 102 10.66 10.37 -6.88
N SER A 103 10.17 9.12 -6.99
CA SER A 103 8.74 8.88 -7.24
C SER A 103 7.86 9.31 -6.08
N VAL A 104 8.35 9.31 -4.85
CA VAL A 104 7.57 9.77 -3.69
C VAL A 104 7.13 11.22 -3.87
N ARG A 105 8.07 12.12 -4.21
CA ARG A 105 7.75 13.52 -4.52
C ARG A 105 6.81 13.65 -5.70
N THR A 106 7.09 12.94 -6.80
CA THR A 106 6.25 12.99 -8.00
C THR A 106 4.82 12.54 -7.72
N ASN A 107 4.67 11.47 -6.95
CA ASN A 107 3.36 10.95 -6.56
C ASN A 107 2.64 11.90 -5.59
N ALA A 108 3.35 12.49 -4.61
CA ALA A 108 2.79 13.50 -3.71
C ALA A 108 2.21 14.70 -4.46
N GLN A 109 2.94 15.22 -5.44
CA GLN A 109 2.47 16.32 -6.31
C GLN A 109 1.25 15.91 -7.14
N ALA A 110 1.16 14.65 -7.57
CA ALA A 110 -0.03 14.14 -8.25
C ALA A 110 -1.21 14.01 -7.29
N VAL A 111 -0.99 13.55 -6.06
CA VAL A 111 -2.02 13.48 -5.01
C VAL A 111 -2.56 14.86 -4.67
N GLN A 112 -1.73 15.89 -4.54
CA GLN A 112 -2.20 17.27 -4.32
C GLN A 112 -3.16 17.74 -5.42
N ARG A 113 -2.86 17.44 -6.70
CA ARG A 113 -3.77 17.77 -7.81
C ARG A 113 -5.08 16.99 -7.74
N ILE A 114 -5.02 15.72 -7.33
CA ILE A 114 -6.21 14.89 -7.10
C ILE A 114 -7.06 15.45 -5.96
N GLN A 115 -6.44 15.84 -4.84
CA GLN A 115 -7.15 16.48 -3.73
C GLN A 115 -7.89 17.76 -4.14
N GLN A 116 -7.27 18.56 -5.02
CA GLN A 116 -7.91 19.75 -5.57
C GLN A 116 -9.11 19.42 -6.47
N GLU A 117 -9.05 18.33 -7.22
CA GLU A 117 -10.09 17.90 -8.17
C GLU A 117 -11.24 17.15 -7.49
N TYR A 118 -10.92 16.24 -6.56
CA TYR A 118 -11.89 15.33 -5.93
C TYR A 118 -12.25 15.71 -4.48
N GLY A 119 -11.50 16.62 -3.87
CA GLY A 119 -11.63 17.03 -2.47
C GLY A 119 -10.79 16.21 -1.49
N SER A 120 -10.40 14.97 -1.84
CA SER A 120 -9.43 14.14 -1.10
C SER A 120 -8.86 13.05 -2.01
N PHE A 121 -7.74 12.44 -1.59
CA PHE A 121 -7.18 11.27 -2.27
C PHE A 121 -8.09 10.05 -2.05
N ASP A 122 -8.62 9.89 -0.85
CA ASP A 122 -9.62 8.90 -0.49
C ASP A 122 -10.83 8.90 -1.43
N LYS A 123 -11.48 10.06 -1.61
CA LYS A 123 -12.63 10.15 -2.51
C LYS A 123 -12.30 9.75 -3.95
N TYR A 124 -11.12 10.11 -4.44
CA TYR A 124 -10.67 9.69 -5.75
C TYR A 124 -10.52 8.16 -5.83
N LEU A 125 -9.86 7.54 -4.86
CA LEU A 125 -9.64 6.09 -4.85
C LEU A 125 -10.97 5.33 -4.78
N TRP A 126 -11.84 5.70 -3.85
CA TRP A 126 -13.13 5.05 -3.67
C TRP A 126 -14.13 5.30 -4.80
N SER A 127 -13.92 6.32 -5.64
CA SER A 127 -14.76 6.56 -6.83
C SER A 127 -14.68 5.42 -7.86
N PHE A 128 -13.63 4.61 -7.84
CA PHE A 128 -13.46 3.46 -8.73
C PHE A 128 -14.30 2.24 -8.33
N THR A 129 -14.92 2.27 -7.15
CA THR A 129 -15.75 1.18 -6.61
C THR A 129 -17.13 1.67 -6.13
N ASP A 130 -17.53 2.88 -6.53
CA ASP A 130 -18.77 3.53 -6.06
C ASP A 130 -18.86 3.59 -4.53
N GLY A 131 -17.72 3.80 -3.86
CA GLY A 131 -17.61 3.87 -2.40
C GLY A 131 -17.80 2.54 -1.68
N LYS A 132 -17.68 1.40 -2.35
CA LYS A 132 -17.91 0.07 -1.76
C LYS A 132 -16.63 -0.75 -1.74
N GLN A 133 -16.39 -1.45 -0.63
CA GLN A 133 -15.35 -2.47 -0.56
C GLN A 133 -15.71 -3.65 -1.47
N ILE A 134 -14.73 -4.10 -2.24
CA ILE A 134 -14.81 -5.33 -3.03
C ILE A 134 -14.44 -6.50 -2.11
N ASP A 135 -15.38 -7.41 -1.91
CA ASP A 135 -15.21 -8.60 -1.09
C ASP A 135 -14.94 -9.82 -1.99
N GLY A 136 -13.70 -10.32 -2.01
CA GLY A 136 -13.25 -11.41 -2.87
C GLY A 136 -13.89 -12.76 -2.54
N ARG A 137 -14.15 -13.04 -1.25
CA ARG A 137 -14.76 -14.29 -0.74
C ARG A 137 -14.04 -15.56 -1.20
N TRP A 138 -12.72 -15.50 -1.30
CA TRP A 138 -11.88 -16.62 -1.74
C TRP A 138 -11.83 -17.74 -0.70
N LYS A 139 -11.75 -18.97 -1.16
CA LYS A 139 -11.61 -20.16 -0.30
C LYS A 139 -10.19 -20.62 -0.13
N SER A 140 -9.29 -20.20 -1.05
CA SER A 140 -7.85 -20.51 -1.01
C SER A 140 -7.04 -19.34 -1.57
N LEU A 141 -5.77 -19.20 -1.17
CA LEU A 141 -4.87 -18.18 -1.71
C LEU A 141 -4.64 -18.31 -3.22
N SER A 142 -4.76 -19.51 -3.76
CA SER A 142 -4.61 -19.75 -5.20
C SER A 142 -5.71 -19.13 -6.05
N GLU A 143 -6.85 -18.80 -5.45
CA GLU A 143 -7.95 -18.12 -6.12
C GLU A 143 -7.79 -16.60 -6.15
N VAL A 144 -6.96 -16.05 -5.26
CA VAL A 144 -6.75 -14.60 -5.16
C VAL A 144 -6.03 -14.09 -6.42
N PRO A 145 -6.65 -13.18 -7.18
CA PRO A 145 -6.03 -12.67 -8.40
C PRO A 145 -4.87 -11.73 -8.09
N THR A 146 -3.97 -11.55 -9.05
CA THR A 146 -2.89 -10.56 -8.95
C THR A 146 -3.27 -9.21 -9.56
N VAL A 147 -4.40 -9.13 -10.26
CA VAL A 147 -4.95 -7.93 -10.88
C VAL A 147 -6.47 -8.02 -10.98
N SER A 148 -7.15 -6.89 -10.98
CA SER A 148 -8.58 -6.77 -11.24
C SER A 148 -8.85 -5.69 -12.29
N ASP A 149 -10.08 -5.60 -12.77
CA ASP A 149 -10.43 -4.52 -13.71
C ASP A 149 -10.36 -3.15 -13.03
N VAL A 150 -10.69 -3.08 -11.74
CA VAL A 150 -10.51 -1.86 -10.93
C VAL A 150 -9.03 -1.48 -10.83
N SER A 151 -8.13 -2.42 -10.52
CA SER A 151 -6.70 -2.12 -10.43
C SER A 151 -6.11 -1.70 -11.78
N LYS A 152 -6.59 -2.26 -12.89
CA LYS A 152 -6.19 -1.83 -14.25
C LYS A 152 -6.67 -0.42 -14.56
N ALA A 153 -7.94 -0.11 -14.23
CA ALA A 153 -8.53 1.21 -14.47
C ALA A 153 -7.83 2.28 -13.64
N LEU A 154 -7.67 2.05 -12.33
CA LEU A 154 -6.97 2.95 -11.42
C LEU A 154 -5.51 3.15 -11.83
N SER A 155 -4.77 2.07 -12.14
CA SER A 155 -3.40 2.13 -12.64
C SER A 155 -3.27 3.01 -13.89
N LYS A 156 -4.20 2.85 -14.84
CA LYS A 156 -4.22 3.64 -16.07
C LYS A 156 -4.41 5.13 -15.78
N ASP A 157 -5.35 5.48 -14.90
CA ASP A 157 -5.62 6.88 -14.56
C ASP A 157 -4.47 7.49 -13.75
N MET A 158 -3.94 6.79 -12.72
CA MET A 158 -2.77 7.24 -11.97
C MET A 158 -1.55 7.50 -12.86
N LYS A 159 -1.28 6.63 -13.84
CA LYS A 159 -0.21 6.85 -14.84
C LYS A 159 -0.46 8.09 -15.68
N LYS A 160 -1.70 8.32 -16.13
CA LYS A 160 -2.09 9.52 -16.90
C LYS A 160 -1.87 10.79 -16.08
N ARG A 161 -2.04 10.73 -14.76
CA ARG A 161 -1.77 11.83 -13.82
C ARG A 161 -0.27 12.02 -13.50
N GLY A 162 0.60 11.17 -14.08
CA GLY A 162 2.05 11.25 -13.95
C GLY A 162 2.64 10.45 -12.78
N MET A 163 1.84 9.66 -12.07
CA MET A 163 2.33 8.81 -11.00
C MET A 163 3.26 7.72 -11.50
N LYS A 164 4.18 7.31 -10.64
CA LYS A 164 5.23 6.31 -10.91
C LYS A 164 5.05 5.08 -10.02
N PHE A 165 5.51 3.93 -10.51
CA PHE A 165 5.43 2.63 -9.83
C PHE A 165 4.00 2.20 -9.47
N VAL A 166 3.04 2.56 -10.31
CA VAL A 166 1.61 2.27 -10.16
C VAL A 166 1.13 1.30 -11.25
N GLY A 167 1.88 0.22 -11.49
CA GLY A 167 1.47 -0.86 -12.40
C GLY A 167 0.24 -1.60 -11.87
N PRO A 168 -0.56 -2.30 -12.70
CA PRO A 168 -1.83 -2.88 -12.29
C PRO A 168 -1.71 -3.93 -11.17
N VAL A 169 -0.60 -4.68 -11.10
CA VAL A 169 -0.30 -5.63 -10.01
C VAL A 169 -0.05 -4.87 -8.70
N ILE A 170 0.82 -3.87 -8.73
CA ILE A 170 1.11 -3.03 -7.56
C ILE A 170 -0.14 -2.28 -7.11
N THR A 171 -0.93 -1.77 -8.05
CA THR A 171 -2.19 -1.10 -7.74
C THR A 171 -3.18 -2.07 -7.09
N TYR A 172 -3.17 -3.36 -7.47
CA TYR A 172 -4.01 -4.35 -6.81
C TYR A 172 -3.60 -4.56 -5.34
N SER A 173 -2.29 -4.76 -5.07
CA SER A 173 -1.77 -4.86 -3.70
C SER A 173 -2.05 -3.58 -2.89
N PHE A 174 -1.93 -2.42 -3.51
CA PHE A 174 -2.29 -1.14 -2.90
C PHE A 174 -3.78 -1.08 -2.52
N LEU A 175 -4.70 -1.55 -3.38
CA LEU A 175 -6.13 -1.61 -3.05
C LEU A 175 -6.42 -2.54 -1.86
N GLN A 176 -5.66 -3.64 -1.74
CA GLN A 176 -5.73 -4.52 -0.57
C GLN A 176 -5.20 -3.81 0.70
N SER A 177 -4.07 -3.10 0.60
CA SER A 177 -3.43 -2.46 1.76
C SER A 177 -4.24 -1.34 2.39
N ILE A 178 -5.18 -0.73 1.64
CA ILE A 178 -6.07 0.34 2.11
C ILE A 178 -7.52 -0.13 2.32
N GLY A 179 -7.80 -1.41 2.10
CA GLY A 179 -9.09 -2.03 2.34
C GLY A 179 -10.18 -1.75 1.30
N ILE A 180 -9.84 -1.22 0.12
CA ILE A 180 -10.79 -1.15 -1.01
C ILE A 180 -11.08 -2.56 -1.51
N VAL A 181 -10.11 -3.47 -1.45
CA VAL A 181 -10.27 -4.90 -1.73
C VAL A 181 -10.06 -5.70 -0.45
N ASN A 182 -10.98 -6.59 -0.12
CA ASN A 182 -10.85 -7.53 0.96
C ASN A 182 -10.65 -8.94 0.40
N ASP A 183 -9.40 -9.40 0.48
CA ASP A 183 -8.98 -10.73 0.02
C ASP A 183 -8.59 -11.67 1.16
N HIS A 184 -8.96 -11.35 2.41
CA HIS A 184 -8.96 -12.36 3.45
C HIS A 184 -9.84 -13.55 3.02
N LEU A 185 -9.35 -14.77 3.22
CA LEU A 185 -10.12 -15.97 2.93
C LEU A 185 -11.39 -16.04 3.78
N VAL A 186 -12.39 -16.75 3.31
CA VAL A 186 -13.71 -16.81 3.97
C VAL A 186 -13.67 -17.37 5.39
N ASP A 187 -12.65 -18.16 5.74
CA ASP A 187 -12.41 -18.74 7.05
C ASP A 187 -11.37 -17.96 7.89
N CYS A 188 -10.88 -16.83 7.40
CA CYS A 188 -9.91 -16.00 8.11
C CYS A 188 -10.59 -15.26 9.27
N GLU A 189 -10.06 -15.41 10.49
CA GLU A 189 -10.58 -14.71 11.68
C GLU A 189 -10.39 -13.18 11.63
N PHE A 190 -9.50 -12.70 10.75
CA PHE A 190 -9.19 -11.28 10.56
C PHE A 190 -9.95 -10.64 9.38
N ARG A 191 -10.87 -11.35 8.78
CA ARG A 191 -11.70 -10.87 7.67
C ARG A 191 -12.65 -9.73 8.03
#